data_08b874b94b958d13b9a5e3315a376e43
#
_entry.id   08b874b94b958d13b9a5e3315a376e43
#
_cell.length_a   1.000
_cell.length_b   1.000
_cell.length_c   1.000
_cell.angle_alpha   90.00
_cell.angle_beta   90.00
_cell.angle_gamma   90.00
#
_symmetry.space_group_name_H-M   'P 1'
#
loop_
_entity.id
_entity.type
_entity.pdbx_description
1 polymer ?
#
loop_
_entity_poly.entity_id
_entity_poly.type
_entity_poly.pdbx_seq_one_letter_code
_entity_poly.pdbx_strand_id
1 'polypeptide(L)'
;SASYAIRSCYSMGRITGKNNIGGIAGEGCDIFYSYAYNDLDMSGENQGSIAGKVSDDGSLYGNYYVEGGVGGVDGIGYQGGATPLSYQELCAKDGVPEAFSQFTITFLADGEEVASYKCNYGDYLSADQIPEVPEKEGYYGVWPDYDFSYITGNRVLEAEYEEWTASIASAEKNDANKPLVMAEGNFYPNAALHLQIEGD
;
A
#
# COMPACT_ATOMS: atom_id res chain seq x y z
N SER A 1 -4.62 -20.42 -38.95
CA SER A 1 -4.34 -19.13 -38.27
C SER A 1 -3.61 -19.42 -36.95
N ALA A 2 -2.57 -18.71 -36.67
CA ALA A 2 -1.94 -18.82 -35.36
C ALA A 2 -2.88 -18.18 -34.35
N SER A 3 -3.40 -18.97 -33.43
CA SER A 3 -4.17 -18.44 -32.30
C SER A 3 -3.17 -17.87 -31.29
N TYR A 4 -3.24 -16.59 -31.04
CA TYR A 4 -2.44 -15.95 -30.01
C TYR A 4 -3.23 -15.98 -28.71
N ALA A 5 -2.65 -16.63 -27.70
CA ALA A 5 -3.25 -16.72 -26.38
C ALA A 5 -2.40 -16.02 -25.32
N ILE A 6 -3.04 -15.32 -24.40
CA ILE A 6 -2.44 -14.83 -23.16
C ILE A 6 -2.50 -15.99 -22.16
N ARG A 7 -1.35 -16.37 -21.58
CA ARG A 7 -1.27 -17.50 -20.67
C ARG A 7 -0.38 -17.18 -19.47
N SER A 8 -0.80 -17.67 -18.31
CA SER A 8 0.00 -17.62 -17.08
C SER A 8 0.55 -16.23 -16.78
N CYS A 9 -0.29 -15.23 -16.99
CA CYS A 9 0.00 -13.83 -16.69
C CYS A 9 -0.63 -13.42 -15.35
N TYR A 10 -0.08 -12.38 -14.76
CA TYR A 10 -0.72 -11.76 -13.62
C TYR A 10 -0.65 -10.24 -13.71
N SER A 11 -1.58 -9.58 -13.05
CA SER A 11 -1.67 -8.12 -13.00
C SER A 11 -2.16 -7.67 -11.63
N MET A 12 -1.51 -6.64 -11.10
CA MET A 12 -1.86 -5.97 -9.85
C MET A 12 -1.77 -4.46 -10.02
N GLY A 13 -2.52 -3.74 -9.20
CA GLY A 13 -2.46 -2.29 -9.14
C GLY A 13 -3.63 -1.59 -9.83
N ARG A 14 -3.54 -0.26 -9.96
CA ARG A 14 -4.60 0.56 -10.52
C ARG A 14 -4.47 0.69 -12.03
N ILE A 15 -5.58 0.47 -12.74
CA ILE A 15 -5.68 0.64 -14.19
C ILE A 15 -6.77 1.68 -14.47
N THR A 16 -6.42 2.73 -15.18
CA THR A 16 -7.33 3.82 -15.54
C THR A 16 -7.46 3.90 -17.05
N GLY A 17 -8.67 4.11 -17.53
CA GLY A 17 -8.91 4.30 -18.96
C GLY A 17 -10.35 4.62 -19.30
N LYS A 18 -10.68 4.61 -20.58
CA LYS A 18 -12.01 4.98 -21.05
C LYS A 18 -12.86 3.77 -21.43
N ASN A 19 -12.38 2.92 -22.31
CA ASN A 19 -13.11 1.75 -22.81
C ASN A 19 -12.19 0.53 -22.87
N ASN A 20 -12.80 -0.64 -22.87
CA ASN A 20 -12.11 -1.94 -22.97
C ASN A 20 -10.98 -2.07 -21.95
N ILE A 21 -11.33 -1.99 -20.68
CA ILE A 21 -10.35 -2.09 -19.59
C ILE A 21 -10.47 -3.44 -18.92
N GLY A 22 -9.35 -4.15 -18.83
CA GLY A 22 -9.26 -5.40 -18.13
C GLY A 22 -7.93 -5.57 -17.40
N GLY A 23 -7.96 -6.31 -16.32
CA GLY A 23 -6.74 -6.57 -15.54
C GLY A 23 -5.66 -7.28 -16.35
N ILE A 24 -6.03 -8.20 -17.22
CA ILE A 24 -5.10 -8.95 -18.08
C ILE A 24 -5.11 -8.43 -19.52
N ALA A 25 -6.29 -8.10 -20.05
CA ALA A 25 -6.42 -7.59 -21.41
C ALA A 25 -7.56 -6.58 -21.52
N GLY A 26 -7.38 -5.50 -22.26
CA GLY A 26 -8.47 -4.60 -22.61
C GLY A 26 -9.45 -5.28 -23.55
N GLU A 27 -8.94 -5.89 -24.61
CA GLU A 27 -9.67 -6.78 -25.54
C GLU A 27 -8.76 -7.97 -25.87
N GLY A 28 -9.28 -9.18 -25.81
CA GLY A 28 -8.51 -10.41 -26.04
C GLY A 28 -9.34 -11.51 -26.66
N CYS A 29 -8.66 -12.52 -27.24
CA CYS A 29 -9.30 -13.72 -27.73
C CYS A 29 -9.21 -14.87 -26.73
N ASP A 30 -8.02 -15.41 -26.51
CA ASP A 30 -7.79 -16.54 -25.62
C ASP A 30 -7.00 -16.13 -24.40
N ILE A 31 -7.56 -16.31 -23.18
CA ILE A 31 -6.89 -15.99 -21.91
C ILE A 31 -6.99 -17.19 -20.97
N PHE A 32 -5.85 -17.71 -20.55
CA PHE A 32 -5.78 -18.94 -19.75
C PHE A 32 -4.87 -18.80 -18.54
N TYR A 33 -5.27 -19.38 -17.40
CA TYR A 33 -4.49 -19.54 -16.19
C TYR A 33 -3.86 -18.24 -15.68
N SER A 34 -4.61 -17.15 -15.76
CA SER A 34 -4.13 -15.82 -15.41
C SER A 34 -4.82 -15.31 -14.15
N TYR A 35 -4.15 -14.38 -13.44
CA TYR A 35 -4.57 -13.88 -12.14
C TYR A 35 -4.62 -12.36 -12.15
N ALA A 36 -5.68 -11.76 -11.59
CA ALA A 36 -5.85 -10.32 -11.54
C ALA A 36 -6.27 -9.82 -10.15
N TYR A 37 -5.61 -8.78 -9.70
CA TYR A 37 -5.98 -7.99 -8.53
C TYR A 37 -5.78 -6.51 -8.85
N ASN A 38 -6.77 -5.90 -9.46
CA ASN A 38 -6.69 -4.54 -9.96
C ASN A 38 -7.83 -3.68 -9.43
N ASP A 39 -7.50 -2.43 -9.13
CA ASP A 39 -8.46 -1.35 -8.98
C ASP A 39 -8.70 -0.75 -10.37
N LEU A 40 -9.90 -0.98 -10.92
CA LEU A 40 -10.26 -0.54 -12.26
C LEU A 40 -11.07 0.76 -12.18
N ASP A 41 -10.50 1.84 -12.69
CA ASP A 41 -11.15 3.15 -12.78
C ASP A 41 -11.47 3.47 -14.22
N MET A 42 -12.75 3.38 -14.56
CA MET A 42 -13.25 3.49 -15.92
C MET A 42 -14.43 4.43 -16.04
N SER A 43 -14.49 5.15 -17.15
CA SER A 43 -15.60 6.08 -17.46
C SER A 43 -16.45 5.69 -18.67
N GLY A 44 -16.15 4.59 -19.35
CA GLY A 44 -16.80 4.16 -20.59
C GLY A 44 -17.36 2.75 -20.52
N GLU A 45 -17.19 1.98 -21.59
CA GLU A 45 -17.80 0.67 -21.80
C GLU A 45 -16.76 -0.46 -21.75
N ASN A 46 -17.22 -1.67 -21.43
CA ASN A 46 -16.47 -2.93 -21.41
C ASN A 46 -15.32 -2.94 -20.40
N GLN A 47 -15.66 -3.24 -19.16
CA GLN A 47 -14.71 -3.45 -18.09
C GLN A 47 -14.80 -4.87 -17.53
N GLY A 48 -13.66 -5.40 -17.11
CA GLY A 48 -13.64 -6.71 -16.47
C GLY A 48 -12.34 -6.94 -15.72
N SER A 49 -12.43 -7.64 -14.60
CA SER A 49 -11.25 -7.94 -13.79
C SER A 49 -10.20 -8.78 -14.54
N ILE A 50 -10.62 -9.59 -15.50
CA ILE A 50 -9.73 -10.33 -16.41
C ILE A 50 -9.63 -9.62 -17.75
N ALA A 51 -10.77 -9.37 -18.42
CA ALA A 51 -10.78 -8.72 -19.73
C ALA A 51 -11.94 -7.74 -19.85
N GLY A 52 -11.70 -6.57 -20.44
CA GLY A 52 -12.76 -5.64 -20.79
C GLY A 52 -13.74 -6.25 -21.78
N LYS A 53 -13.21 -6.93 -22.79
CA LYS A 53 -13.97 -7.63 -23.81
C LYS A 53 -13.25 -8.87 -24.30
N VAL A 54 -14.02 -9.91 -24.64
CA VAL A 54 -13.52 -11.11 -25.28
C VAL A 54 -14.15 -11.23 -26.66
N SER A 55 -13.37 -11.57 -27.68
CA SER A 55 -13.84 -11.78 -29.04
C SER A 55 -14.82 -12.96 -29.11
N ASP A 56 -15.72 -12.97 -30.08
CA ASP A 56 -16.78 -13.98 -30.24
C ASP A 56 -16.25 -15.43 -30.34
N ASP A 57 -15.05 -15.61 -30.87
CA ASP A 57 -14.33 -16.88 -30.99
C ASP A 57 -13.28 -17.10 -29.87
N GLY A 58 -13.22 -16.20 -28.91
CA GLY A 58 -12.29 -16.25 -27.79
C GLY A 58 -12.68 -17.24 -26.71
N SER A 59 -11.66 -17.77 -26.02
CA SER A 59 -11.83 -18.73 -24.94
C SER A 59 -11.18 -18.24 -23.65
N LEU A 60 -11.89 -18.43 -22.54
CA LEU A 60 -11.38 -18.19 -21.20
C LEU A 60 -11.35 -19.50 -20.42
N TYR A 61 -10.25 -19.76 -19.71
CA TYR A 61 -10.16 -20.94 -18.86
C TYR A 61 -9.16 -20.74 -17.71
N GLY A 62 -9.58 -21.10 -16.50
CA GLY A 62 -8.68 -21.14 -15.35
C GLY A 62 -8.17 -19.78 -14.91
N ASN A 63 -8.86 -18.71 -15.27
CA ASN A 63 -8.50 -17.36 -14.81
C ASN A 63 -9.20 -17.05 -13.48
N TYR A 64 -8.54 -16.31 -12.62
CA TYR A 64 -9.02 -15.95 -11.30
C TYR A 64 -8.79 -14.47 -11.04
N TYR A 65 -9.72 -13.85 -10.33
CA TYR A 65 -9.59 -12.43 -9.96
C TYR A 65 -10.12 -12.19 -8.55
N VAL A 66 -9.63 -11.14 -7.91
CA VAL A 66 -10.15 -10.71 -6.61
C VAL A 66 -11.51 -10.04 -6.81
N GLU A 67 -12.52 -10.54 -6.11
CA GLU A 67 -13.86 -9.99 -6.12
C GLU A 67 -13.85 -8.53 -5.62
N GLY A 68 -14.41 -7.60 -6.38
CA GLY A 68 -14.32 -6.18 -6.06
C GLY A 68 -15.27 -5.28 -6.86
N GLY A 69 -16.49 -5.71 -7.10
CA GLY A 69 -17.52 -4.87 -7.73
C GLY A 69 -17.50 -4.83 -9.27
N VAL A 70 -16.44 -5.33 -9.92
CA VAL A 70 -16.35 -5.50 -11.37
C VAL A 70 -16.30 -6.98 -11.68
N GLY A 71 -17.15 -7.45 -12.59
CA GLY A 71 -17.14 -8.84 -13.04
C GLY A 71 -15.90 -9.21 -13.82
N GLY A 72 -15.73 -10.49 -14.11
CA GLY A 72 -14.53 -10.99 -14.81
C GLY A 72 -14.40 -10.46 -16.25
N VAL A 73 -15.51 -10.29 -16.97
CA VAL A 73 -15.55 -9.86 -18.37
C VAL A 73 -16.80 -9.04 -18.66
N ASP A 74 -16.69 -8.04 -19.53
CA ASP A 74 -17.82 -7.19 -20.01
C ASP A 74 -18.62 -6.50 -18.90
N GLY A 75 -18.04 -6.25 -17.75
CA GLY A 75 -18.66 -5.54 -16.64
C GLY A 75 -19.82 -6.26 -15.93
N ILE A 76 -20.27 -7.41 -16.40
CA ILE A 76 -21.49 -8.09 -15.92
C ILE A 76 -21.25 -9.36 -15.11
N GLY A 77 -20.03 -9.83 -15.02
CA GLY A 77 -19.71 -11.09 -14.33
C GLY A 77 -18.49 -11.77 -14.91
N TYR A 78 -18.53 -13.08 -14.90
CA TYR A 78 -17.52 -13.88 -15.56
C TYR A 78 -18.18 -14.91 -16.48
N GLN A 79 -17.60 -15.11 -17.64
CA GLN A 79 -18.14 -16.04 -18.63
C GLN A 79 -17.52 -17.45 -18.49
N GLY A 80 -17.71 -18.07 -17.30
CA GLY A 80 -17.28 -19.44 -17.03
C GLY A 80 -15.77 -19.69 -16.97
N GLY A 81 -14.97 -18.81 -17.52
CA GLY A 81 -13.52 -18.93 -17.58
C GLY A 81 -12.75 -17.97 -16.69
N ALA A 82 -13.48 -17.09 -15.96
CA ALA A 82 -12.92 -16.15 -15.00
C ALA A 82 -13.69 -16.30 -13.68
N THR A 83 -13.02 -16.73 -12.63
CA THR A 83 -13.65 -17.07 -11.35
C THR A 83 -13.30 -16.01 -10.30
N PRO A 84 -14.29 -15.38 -9.64
CA PRO A 84 -14.04 -14.50 -8.53
C PRO A 84 -13.58 -15.28 -7.30
N LEU A 85 -12.65 -14.72 -6.56
CA LEU A 85 -12.16 -15.21 -5.29
C LEU A 85 -12.01 -14.04 -4.32
N SER A 86 -12.13 -14.30 -3.03
CA SER A 86 -11.61 -13.37 -2.05
C SER A 86 -10.08 -13.26 -2.21
N TYR A 87 -9.51 -12.16 -1.75
CA TYR A 87 -8.05 -11.99 -1.82
C TYR A 87 -7.31 -13.13 -1.10
N GLN A 88 -7.82 -13.55 0.06
CA GLN A 88 -7.25 -14.63 0.86
C GLN A 88 -7.28 -15.97 0.11
N GLU A 89 -8.39 -16.28 -0.55
CA GLU A 89 -8.51 -17.50 -1.37
C GLU A 89 -7.58 -17.47 -2.58
N LEU A 90 -7.40 -16.29 -3.21
CA LEU A 90 -6.45 -16.13 -4.30
C LEU A 90 -5.02 -16.42 -3.84
N CYS A 91 -4.59 -15.82 -2.72
CA CYS A 91 -3.24 -16.03 -2.18
C CYS A 91 -2.99 -17.47 -1.72
N ALA A 92 -4.02 -18.18 -1.27
CA ALA A 92 -3.91 -19.59 -0.85
C ALA A 92 -3.93 -20.60 -2.00
N LYS A 93 -4.16 -20.13 -3.23
CA LYS A 93 -4.31 -20.99 -4.39
C LYS A 93 -2.95 -21.43 -4.94
N ASP A 94 -2.82 -22.71 -5.24
CA ASP A 94 -1.61 -23.25 -5.86
C ASP A 94 -1.30 -22.57 -7.20
N GLY A 95 -0.03 -22.21 -7.40
CA GLY A 95 0.48 -21.60 -8.62
C GLY A 95 0.26 -20.10 -8.75
N VAL A 96 -0.31 -19.44 -7.75
CA VAL A 96 -0.38 -17.98 -7.70
C VAL A 96 1.01 -17.41 -7.46
N PRO A 97 1.45 -16.38 -8.21
CA PRO A 97 2.74 -15.75 -7.99
C PRO A 97 2.85 -15.13 -6.59
N GLU A 98 4.02 -15.23 -5.95
CA GLU A 98 4.31 -14.63 -4.65
C GLU A 98 4.02 -13.11 -4.63
N ALA A 99 4.12 -12.44 -5.77
CA ALA A 99 3.78 -11.03 -5.91
C ALA A 99 2.37 -10.66 -5.42
N PHE A 100 1.44 -11.63 -5.36
CA PHE A 100 0.11 -11.40 -4.80
C PHE A 100 0.05 -11.47 -3.27
N SER A 101 0.98 -12.13 -2.64
CA SER A 101 0.99 -12.34 -1.19
C SER A 101 2.18 -11.69 -0.48
N GLN A 102 3.25 -11.36 -1.20
CA GLN A 102 4.46 -10.79 -0.63
C GLN A 102 4.53 -9.29 -0.91
N PHE A 103 4.59 -8.51 0.16
CA PHE A 103 4.63 -7.04 0.12
C PHE A 103 5.93 -6.52 0.70
N THR A 104 6.24 -5.28 0.36
CA THR A 104 7.39 -4.57 0.90
C THR A 104 6.92 -3.30 1.61
N ILE A 105 7.33 -3.14 2.86
CA ILE A 105 7.19 -1.90 3.62
C ILE A 105 8.56 -1.24 3.63
N THR A 106 8.66 -0.05 3.05
CA THR A 106 9.92 0.69 2.93
C THR A 106 9.83 1.99 3.71
N PHE A 107 10.83 2.26 4.51
CA PHE A 107 11.01 3.50 5.27
C PHE A 107 12.09 4.34 4.59
N LEU A 108 11.74 5.56 4.22
CA LEU A 108 12.65 6.53 3.59
C LEU A 108 12.80 7.76 4.49
N ALA A 109 13.97 8.36 4.47
CA ALA A 109 14.22 9.65 5.07
C ALA A 109 15.04 10.52 4.10
N ASP A 110 14.54 11.70 3.76
CA ASP A 110 15.12 12.57 2.73
C ASP A 110 15.37 11.82 1.39
N GLY A 111 14.48 10.86 1.04
CA GLY A 111 14.57 10.03 -0.16
C GLY A 111 15.53 8.85 -0.09
N GLU A 112 16.23 8.64 1.03
CA GLU A 112 17.16 7.53 1.22
C GLU A 112 16.50 6.40 2.03
N GLU A 113 16.76 5.15 1.65
CA GLU A 113 16.21 3.99 2.35
C GLU A 113 16.84 3.82 3.73
N VAL A 114 16.01 3.89 4.78
CA VAL A 114 16.39 3.61 6.17
C VAL A 114 16.25 2.13 6.49
N ALA A 115 15.12 1.54 6.07
CA ALA A 115 14.85 0.12 6.25
C ALA A 115 13.82 -0.36 5.22
N SER A 116 13.83 -1.67 4.95
CA SER A 116 12.86 -2.32 4.09
C SER A 116 12.55 -3.71 4.60
N TYR A 117 11.26 -4.04 4.71
CA TYR A 117 10.77 -5.31 5.24
C TYR A 117 9.89 -6.01 4.22
N LYS A 118 10.19 -7.29 3.98
CA LYS A 118 9.30 -8.16 3.23
C LYS A 118 8.29 -8.80 4.17
N CYS A 119 7.02 -8.65 3.85
CA CYS A 119 5.90 -9.13 4.64
C CYS A 119 4.98 -9.97 3.77
N ASN A 120 4.34 -10.97 4.34
CA ASN A 120 3.24 -11.65 3.68
C ASN A 120 1.92 -10.95 3.99
N TYR A 121 0.90 -11.27 3.24
CA TYR A 121 -0.45 -10.78 3.50
C TYR A 121 -0.90 -11.16 4.91
N GLY A 122 -1.31 -10.18 5.69
CA GLY A 122 -1.76 -10.36 7.06
C GLY A 122 -0.65 -10.40 8.10
N ASP A 123 0.62 -10.28 7.69
CA ASP A 123 1.72 -10.09 8.63
C ASP A 123 1.59 -8.75 9.37
N TYR A 124 2.34 -8.58 10.43
CA TYR A 124 2.46 -7.34 11.18
C TYR A 124 3.94 -6.96 11.38
N LEU A 125 4.20 -5.69 11.59
CA LEU A 125 5.50 -5.22 12.09
C LEU A 125 5.33 -4.81 13.55
N SER A 126 6.16 -5.39 14.43
CA SER A 126 6.22 -5.02 15.84
C SER A 126 6.93 -3.67 16.02
N ALA A 127 6.68 -3.00 17.14
CA ALA A 127 7.22 -1.68 17.41
C ALA A 127 8.77 -1.62 17.36
N ASP A 128 9.43 -2.73 17.72
CA ASP A 128 10.90 -2.87 17.67
C ASP A 128 11.46 -3.07 16.25
N GLN A 129 10.62 -3.39 15.28
CA GLN A 129 10.98 -3.48 13.87
C GLN A 129 10.82 -2.14 13.14
N ILE A 130 10.04 -1.21 13.69
CA ILE A 130 9.89 0.13 13.11
C ILE A 130 11.19 0.90 13.40
N PRO A 131 11.95 1.32 12.36
CA PRO A 131 13.21 2.01 12.57
C PRO A 131 12.97 3.36 13.24
N GLU A 132 13.96 3.84 13.99
CA GLU A 132 13.96 5.23 14.44
C GLU A 132 14.11 6.15 13.23
N VAL A 133 13.44 7.32 13.28
CA VAL A 133 13.64 8.33 12.24
C VAL A 133 15.06 8.89 12.39
N PRO A 134 15.87 8.94 11.31
CA PRO A 134 17.21 9.51 11.38
C PRO A 134 17.21 10.93 11.92
N GLU A 135 18.19 11.22 12.78
CA GLU A 135 18.36 12.57 13.32
C GLU A 135 18.70 13.58 12.22
N LYS A 136 18.05 14.75 12.29
CA LYS A 136 18.29 15.89 11.39
C LYS A 136 18.47 17.14 12.23
N GLU A 137 19.65 17.79 12.11
CA GLU A 137 19.97 18.96 12.91
C GLU A 137 18.92 20.06 12.75
N GLY A 138 18.35 20.51 13.84
CA GLY A 138 17.31 21.54 13.87
C GLY A 138 15.88 21.02 13.63
N TYR A 139 15.70 19.74 13.47
CA TYR A 139 14.39 19.13 13.20
C TYR A 139 14.09 17.98 14.16
N TYR A 140 12.81 17.69 14.36
CA TYR A 140 12.37 16.40 14.85
C TYR A 140 11.64 15.66 13.73
N GLY A 141 11.86 14.36 13.64
CA GLY A 141 11.28 13.52 12.60
C GLY A 141 10.27 12.53 13.16
N VAL A 142 9.23 12.28 12.40
CA VAL A 142 8.22 11.25 12.68
C VAL A 142 7.92 10.45 11.43
N TRP A 143 7.58 9.17 11.61
CA TRP A 143 6.98 8.42 10.53
C TRP A 143 5.51 8.78 10.37
N PRO A 144 4.97 8.84 9.14
CA PRO A 144 3.54 8.99 8.92
C PRO A 144 2.75 7.92 9.66
N ASP A 145 1.55 8.27 10.11
CA ASP A 145 0.66 7.31 10.77
C ASP A 145 0.28 6.17 9.82
N TYR A 146 0.54 4.94 10.25
CA TYR A 146 0.24 3.74 9.50
C TYR A 146 -0.04 2.57 10.44
N ASP A 147 -1.10 1.82 10.14
CA ASP A 147 -1.45 0.62 10.91
C ASP A 147 -0.60 -0.57 10.48
N PHE A 148 0.41 -0.88 11.28
CA PHE A 148 1.30 -2.02 11.06
C PHE A 148 0.75 -3.35 11.59
N SER A 149 -0.45 -3.39 12.15
CA SER A 149 -1.00 -4.60 12.75
C SER A 149 -1.48 -5.62 11.74
N TYR A 150 -1.74 -5.20 10.49
CA TYR A 150 -2.24 -6.09 9.44
C TYR A 150 -1.86 -5.58 8.05
N ILE A 151 -0.78 -6.11 7.50
CA ILE A 151 -0.20 -5.66 6.22
C ILE A 151 -0.91 -6.33 5.05
N THR A 152 -1.44 -5.51 4.14
CA THR A 152 -2.22 -5.96 2.98
C THR A 152 -1.70 -5.46 1.63
N GLY A 153 -0.57 -4.75 1.62
CA GLY A 153 -0.03 -4.19 0.39
C GLY A 153 1.34 -3.55 0.58
N ASN A 154 1.97 -3.19 -0.53
CA ASN A 154 3.22 -2.42 -0.51
C ASN A 154 2.98 -1.03 0.08
N ARG A 155 3.91 -0.56 0.89
CA ARG A 155 3.88 0.78 1.46
C ARG A 155 5.27 1.40 1.47
N VAL A 156 5.33 2.67 1.11
CA VAL A 156 6.49 3.54 1.31
C VAL A 156 6.09 4.60 2.34
N LEU A 157 6.88 4.73 3.38
CA LEU A 157 6.73 5.70 4.45
C LEU A 157 7.93 6.64 4.37
N GLU A 158 7.69 7.89 4.00
CA GLU A 158 8.70 8.95 3.99
C GLU A 158 8.64 9.69 5.33
N ALA A 159 9.77 9.84 6.01
CA ALA A 159 9.85 10.57 7.27
C ALA A 159 9.43 12.03 7.09
N GLU A 160 8.59 12.51 7.98
CA GLU A 160 8.18 13.90 8.06
C GLU A 160 9.04 14.62 9.08
N TYR A 161 9.68 15.72 8.69
CA TYR A 161 10.55 16.51 9.54
C TYR A 161 9.94 17.88 9.80
N GLU A 162 9.80 18.22 11.08
CA GLU A 162 9.38 19.54 11.52
C GLU A 162 10.53 20.27 12.22
N GLU A 163 10.71 21.55 11.90
CA GLU A 163 11.75 22.36 12.50
C GLU A 163 11.47 22.62 13.98
N TRP A 164 12.49 22.51 14.82
CA TRP A 164 12.40 22.92 16.21
C TRP A 164 12.19 24.42 16.32
N THR A 165 11.12 24.84 16.97
CA THR A 165 10.81 26.27 17.16
C THR A 165 11.78 26.93 18.14
N ALA A 166 12.15 26.22 19.20
CA ALA A 166 13.13 26.67 20.18
C ALA A 166 13.67 25.52 21.03
N SER A 167 14.85 25.69 21.62
CA SER A 167 15.34 24.80 22.66
C SER A 167 14.70 25.14 24.00
N ILE A 168 14.36 24.13 24.79
CA ILE A 168 14.02 24.32 26.20
C ILE A 168 15.33 24.56 26.91
N ALA A 169 15.54 25.78 27.39
CA ALA A 169 16.74 26.14 28.13
C ALA A 169 16.91 25.28 29.37
N SER A 170 18.16 24.87 29.61
CA SER A 170 18.59 24.06 30.73
C SER A 170 18.12 24.57 32.10
N ALA A 171 18.28 23.72 33.09
CA ALA A 171 17.86 23.81 34.47
C ALA A 171 18.12 25.13 35.25
N GLU A 172 18.82 26.11 34.69
CA GLU A 172 19.01 27.42 35.31
C GLU A 172 17.69 28.17 35.63
N LYS A 173 16.59 27.69 35.07
CA LYS A 173 15.28 28.35 35.20
C LYS A 173 14.20 27.48 35.82
N ASN A 174 14.57 26.38 36.39
CA ASN A 174 13.63 25.53 37.12
C ASN A 174 13.42 26.10 38.54
N ASP A 175 12.92 27.31 38.60
CA ASP A 175 12.52 27.97 39.82
C ASP A 175 11.00 27.81 39.99
N ALA A 176 10.59 27.07 41.02
CA ALA A 176 9.16 26.88 41.35
C ALA A 176 8.36 28.17 41.42
N ASN A 177 9.04 29.31 41.60
CA ASN A 177 8.42 30.64 41.63
C ASN A 177 8.37 31.35 40.26
N LYS A 178 8.96 30.71 39.21
CA LYS A 178 8.92 31.21 37.84
C LYS A 178 8.68 30.03 36.90
N PRO A 179 7.44 29.57 36.76
CA PRO A 179 7.12 28.49 35.83
C PRO A 179 7.52 28.88 34.42
N LEU A 180 8.11 27.94 33.73
CA LEU A 180 8.42 28.07 32.30
C LEU A 180 7.08 28.11 31.54
N VAL A 181 6.75 29.24 30.96
CA VAL A 181 5.59 29.36 30.07
C VAL A 181 6.05 29.01 28.66
N MET A 182 5.58 27.86 28.15
CA MET A 182 5.83 27.46 26.78
C MET A 182 4.73 28.02 25.89
N ALA A 183 5.12 28.72 24.83
CA ALA A 183 4.22 29.08 23.74
C ALA A 183 3.96 27.85 22.85
N GLU A 184 3.01 27.95 21.94
CA GLU A 184 2.85 26.92 20.91
C GLU A 184 4.13 26.79 20.07
N GLY A 185 4.57 25.55 19.82
CA GLY A 185 5.74 25.27 19.02
C GLY A 185 6.40 23.94 19.37
N ASN A 186 7.37 23.56 18.55
CA ASN A 186 8.15 22.34 18.73
C ASN A 186 9.42 22.68 19.52
N PHE A 187 9.63 21.98 20.63
CA PHE A 187 10.74 22.26 21.54
C PHE A 187 11.58 21.01 21.76
N TYR A 188 12.88 21.15 21.83
CA TYR A 188 13.77 20.09 22.22
C TYR A 188 14.54 20.44 23.50
N PRO A 189 14.80 19.49 24.39
CA PRO A 189 15.64 19.72 25.55
C PRO A 189 17.12 19.75 25.11
N ASN A 190 17.81 20.80 25.46
CA ASN A 190 19.26 20.91 25.24
C ASN A 190 20.08 20.37 26.43
N ALA A 191 19.41 19.81 27.42
CA ALA A 191 19.99 19.12 28.60
C ALA A 191 18.93 18.18 29.20
N ALA A 192 19.36 17.30 30.12
CA ALA A 192 18.43 16.45 30.85
C ALA A 192 17.40 17.33 31.61
N LEU A 193 16.14 17.25 31.22
CA LEU A 193 15.05 18.06 31.75
C LEU A 193 14.05 17.18 32.49
N HIS A 194 13.71 17.58 33.71
CA HIS A 194 12.60 16.98 34.45
C HIS A 194 11.38 17.89 34.29
N LEU A 195 10.40 17.42 33.53
CA LEU A 195 9.13 18.14 33.37
C LEU A 195 8.11 17.58 34.35
N GLN A 196 7.62 18.38 35.23
CA GLN A 196 6.41 18.09 36.02
C GLN A 196 5.27 18.87 35.38
N ILE A 197 4.33 18.14 34.76
CA ILE A 197 3.14 18.75 34.17
C ILE A 197 2.04 18.69 35.20
N GLU A 198 1.62 19.88 35.70
CA GLU A 198 0.42 20.04 36.50
C GLU A 198 -0.66 20.56 35.55
N GLY A 199 -1.60 19.71 35.21
CA GLY A 199 -2.74 20.08 34.37
C GLY A 199 -4.01 19.38 34.85
N ASP A 200 -5.15 20.07 34.70
CA ASP A 200 -6.50 19.54 34.86
C ASP A 200 -6.86 18.61 33.71
#